data_6bf7fa1a1ecfc474eef1e59a73c445d5
#
_entry.id   6bf7fa1a1ecfc474eef1e59a73c445d5
#
_cell.length_a   1.000
_cell.length_b   1.000
_cell.length_c   1.000
_cell.angle_alpha   90.00
_cell.angle_beta   90.00
_cell.angle_gamma   90.00
#
_symmetry.space_group_name_H-M   'P 1'
#
loop_
_entity.id
_entity.type
_entity.pdbx_description
1 polymer ?
#
loop_
_entity_poly.entity_id
_entity_poly.type
_entity_poly.pdbx_seq_one_letter_code
_entity_poly.pdbx_strand_id
1 'polypeptide(L)'
;MAAVSPTDIEHGVIEVLKNVSRRPIEPTRESDLATDLGFDSLQILEAVAELEDRFDISIPLNDVPSVRTVGQVVAQVTALVTGATA
;
A
#
# COMPACT_ATOMS: atom_id res chain seq x y z
N MET A 1 16.42 -15.21 -9.79
CA MET A 1 15.42 -14.77 -8.84
C MET A 1 14.14 -14.36 -9.56
N ALA A 2 13.03 -14.82 -9.06
CA ALA A 2 11.77 -14.52 -9.71
C ALA A 2 11.36 -13.06 -9.50
N ALA A 3 10.80 -12.48 -10.54
CA ALA A 3 10.24 -11.15 -10.42
C ALA A 3 8.99 -11.21 -9.54
N VAL A 4 8.75 -10.14 -8.79
CA VAL A 4 7.54 -10.04 -7.98
C VAL A 4 6.36 -9.83 -8.92
N SER A 5 5.38 -10.71 -8.86
CA SER A 5 4.21 -10.60 -9.73
C SER A 5 3.24 -9.55 -9.20
N PRO A 6 2.38 -8.99 -10.07
CA PRO A 6 1.36 -8.06 -9.60
C PRO A 6 0.46 -8.65 -8.51
N THR A 7 0.17 -9.95 -8.60
CA THR A 7 -0.64 -10.61 -7.57
C THR A 7 0.09 -10.64 -6.24
N ASP A 8 1.39 -10.90 -6.25
CA ASP A 8 2.19 -10.91 -5.03
C ASP A 8 2.24 -9.52 -4.41
N ILE A 9 2.36 -8.49 -5.23
CA ILE A 9 2.37 -7.12 -4.74
C ILE A 9 1.04 -6.78 -4.09
N GLU A 10 -0.05 -7.13 -4.75
CA GLU A 10 -1.37 -6.87 -4.20
C GLU A 10 -1.58 -7.57 -2.86
N HIS A 11 -1.21 -8.85 -2.79
CA HIS A 11 -1.33 -9.62 -1.53
C HIS A 11 -0.49 -8.99 -0.43
N GLY A 12 0.73 -8.57 -0.75
CA GLY A 12 1.59 -7.94 0.24
C GLY A 12 1.02 -6.63 0.75
N VAL A 13 0.47 -5.82 -0.15
CA VAL A 13 -0.16 -4.56 0.24
C VAL A 13 -1.34 -4.84 1.17
N ILE A 14 -2.19 -5.80 0.81
CA ILE A 14 -3.35 -6.13 1.63
C ILE A 14 -2.93 -6.63 3.01
N GLU A 15 -1.88 -7.45 3.07
CA GLU A 15 -1.38 -7.93 4.35
C GLU A 15 -0.89 -6.79 5.24
N VAL A 16 -0.17 -5.84 4.65
CA VAL A 16 0.30 -4.69 5.40
C VAL A 16 -0.89 -3.89 5.95
N LEU A 17 -1.90 -3.66 5.11
CA LEU A 17 -3.07 -2.91 5.56
C LEU A 17 -3.78 -3.63 6.69
N LYS A 18 -3.90 -4.95 6.62
CA LYS A 18 -4.51 -5.73 7.69
C LYS A 18 -3.70 -5.65 8.97
N ASN A 19 -2.37 -5.65 8.86
CA ASN A 19 -1.50 -5.57 10.03
C ASN A 19 -1.60 -4.21 10.72
N VAL A 20 -1.74 -3.15 9.95
CA VAL A 20 -1.82 -1.80 10.50
C VAL A 20 -3.20 -1.51 11.08
N SER A 21 -4.23 -2.15 10.53
CA SER A 21 -5.60 -1.93 10.98
C SER A 21 -5.78 -2.42 12.41
N ARG A 22 -6.53 -1.64 13.20
CA ARG A 22 -6.83 -2.01 14.59
C ARG A 22 -8.06 -2.88 14.70
N ARG A 23 -8.68 -3.20 13.58
CA ARG A 23 -9.86 -4.06 13.53
C ARG A 23 -9.78 -4.90 12.27
N PRO A 24 -10.52 -6.03 12.21
CA PRO A 24 -10.54 -6.83 11.00
C PRO A 24 -11.11 -6.04 9.84
N ILE A 25 -10.45 -6.12 8.68
CA ILE A 25 -10.90 -5.46 7.46
C ILE A 25 -10.82 -6.44 6.30
N GLU A 26 -11.61 -6.15 5.27
CA GLU A 26 -11.61 -6.93 4.03
C GLU A 26 -11.33 -5.99 2.87
N PRO A 27 -10.07 -5.58 2.68
CA PRO A 27 -9.76 -4.59 1.66
C PRO A 27 -9.95 -5.15 0.26
N THR A 28 -10.53 -4.32 -0.61
CA THR A 28 -10.58 -4.58 -2.04
C THR A 28 -9.88 -3.43 -2.74
N ARG A 29 -9.65 -3.57 -4.04
CA ARG A 29 -8.98 -2.50 -4.79
C ARG A 29 -9.74 -1.19 -4.72
N GLU A 30 -11.06 -1.25 -4.63
CA GLU A 30 -11.89 -0.06 -4.58
C GLU A 30 -12.03 0.54 -3.19
N SER A 31 -11.56 -0.16 -2.16
CA SER A 31 -11.71 0.33 -0.79
C SER A 31 -10.95 1.64 -0.61
N ASP A 32 -11.64 2.63 -0.04
CA ASP A 32 -11.03 3.90 0.34
C ASP A 32 -10.37 3.71 1.70
N LEU A 33 -9.12 4.15 1.82
CA LEU A 33 -8.35 3.92 3.04
C LEU A 33 -9.00 4.59 4.24
N ALA A 34 -9.52 5.80 4.07
CA ALA A 34 -10.10 6.54 5.18
C ALA A 34 -11.55 6.16 5.42
N THR A 35 -12.39 6.20 4.38
CA THR A 35 -13.83 6.04 4.57
C THR A 35 -14.25 4.58 4.68
N ASP A 36 -13.60 3.68 3.96
CA ASP A 36 -13.99 2.27 3.99
C ASP A 36 -13.20 1.47 5.03
N LEU A 37 -11.91 1.76 5.18
CA LEU A 37 -11.06 1.02 6.08
C LEU A 37 -10.83 1.72 7.42
N GLY A 38 -11.20 2.99 7.52
CA GLY A 38 -11.11 3.73 8.76
C GLY A 38 -9.69 4.13 9.14
N PHE A 39 -8.78 4.25 8.17
CA PHE A 39 -7.41 4.64 8.46
C PHE A 39 -7.32 6.15 8.66
N ASP A 40 -6.64 6.55 9.71
CA ASP A 40 -6.27 7.96 9.90
C ASP A 40 -4.88 8.21 9.34
N SER A 41 -4.41 9.45 9.46
CA SER A 41 -3.11 9.83 8.88
C SER A 41 -1.97 9.03 9.48
N LEU A 42 -2.02 8.75 10.78
CA LEU A 42 -0.97 7.99 11.43
C LEU A 42 -0.92 6.56 10.90
N GLN A 43 -2.08 5.93 10.76
CA GLN A 43 -2.13 4.57 10.23
C GLN A 43 -1.66 4.50 8.79
N ILE A 44 -1.97 5.53 7.99
CA ILE A 44 -1.49 5.59 6.61
C ILE A 44 0.03 5.67 6.61
N LEU A 45 0.63 6.48 7.48
CA LEU A 45 2.08 6.56 7.58
C LEU A 45 2.70 5.27 8.08
N GLU A 46 2.02 4.59 9.01
CA GLU A 46 2.49 3.28 9.46
C GLU A 46 2.48 2.26 8.31
N ALA A 47 1.43 2.30 7.50
CA ALA A 47 1.35 1.41 6.35
C ALA A 47 2.45 1.71 5.34
N VAL A 48 2.72 3.00 5.10
CA VAL A 48 3.80 3.40 4.20
C VAL A 48 5.13 2.84 4.70
N ALA A 49 5.41 2.97 5.98
CA ALA A 49 6.66 2.47 6.55
C ALA A 49 6.79 0.97 6.38
N GLU A 50 5.70 0.22 6.63
CA GLU A 50 5.75 -1.23 6.46
C GLU A 50 5.92 -1.64 5.01
N LEU A 51 5.27 -0.91 4.10
CA LEU A 51 5.42 -1.19 2.67
C LEU A 51 6.84 -0.96 2.21
N GLU A 52 7.46 0.13 2.68
CA GLU A 52 8.85 0.42 2.34
C GLU A 52 9.77 -0.70 2.80
N ASP A 53 9.53 -1.20 4.00
CA ASP A 53 10.35 -2.26 4.57
C ASP A 53 10.10 -3.59 3.85
N ARG A 54 8.85 -3.90 3.60
CA ARG A 54 8.48 -5.18 2.99
C ARG A 54 8.95 -5.31 1.55
N PHE A 55 8.86 -4.25 0.79
CA PHE A 55 9.20 -4.28 -0.64
C PHE A 55 10.55 -3.65 -0.95
N ASP A 56 11.25 -3.15 0.07
CA ASP A 56 12.56 -2.51 -0.08
C ASP A 56 12.47 -1.35 -1.08
N ILE A 57 11.53 -0.45 -0.83
CA ILE A 57 11.27 0.70 -1.69
C ILE A 57 11.20 1.96 -0.84
N SER A 58 11.27 3.11 -1.50
CA SER A 58 11.05 4.40 -0.85
C SER A 58 9.84 5.05 -1.49
N ILE A 59 8.83 5.35 -0.67
CA ILE A 59 7.61 6.00 -1.15
C ILE A 59 7.74 7.49 -0.86
N PRO A 60 7.74 8.34 -1.89
CA PRO A 60 7.87 9.78 -1.66
C PRO A 60 6.70 10.30 -0.82
N LEU A 61 7.03 11.07 0.21
CA LEU A 61 5.99 11.61 1.09
C LEU A 61 5.02 12.51 0.32
N ASN A 62 5.48 13.17 -0.72
CA ASN A 62 4.62 14.03 -1.52
C ASN A 62 3.55 13.25 -2.27
N ASP A 63 3.77 11.96 -2.50
CA ASP A 63 2.80 11.12 -3.20
C ASP A 63 1.73 10.57 -2.28
N VAL A 64 1.98 10.55 -0.97
CA VAL A 64 1.06 9.93 -0.01
C VAL A 64 -0.33 10.58 -0.03
N PRO A 65 -0.47 11.91 -0.05
CA PRO A 65 -1.80 12.52 -0.04
C PRO A 65 -2.64 12.21 -1.28
N SER A 66 -2.02 11.83 -2.39
CA SER A 66 -2.76 11.53 -3.61
C SER A 66 -3.27 10.09 -3.64
N VAL A 67 -2.85 9.26 -2.70
CA VAL A 67 -3.24 7.86 -2.64
C VAL A 67 -4.46 7.73 -1.73
N ARG A 68 -5.57 7.27 -2.27
CA ARG A 68 -6.83 7.19 -1.54
C ARG A 68 -7.40 5.79 -1.45
N THR A 69 -7.13 4.95 -2.43
CA THR A 69 -7.70 3.61 -2.50
C THR A 69 -6.61 2.56 -2.45
N VAL A 70 -7.01 1.33 -2.11
CA VAL A 70 -6.09 0.19 -2.11
C VAL A 70 -5.46 0.01 -3.49
N GLY A 71 -6.25 0.15 -4.55
CA GLY A 71 -5.74 0.02 -5.91
C GLY A 71 -4.65 1.02 -6.22
N GLN A 72 -4.78 2.25 -5.72
CA GLN A 72 -3.74 3.27 -5.91
C GLN A 72 -2.47 2.91 -5.13
N VAL A 73 -2.62 2.34 -3.94
CA VAL A 73 -1.46 1.86 -3.18
C VAL A 73 -0.74 0.77 -3.96
N VAL A 74 -1.50 -0.20 -4.49
CA VAL A 74 -0.92 -1.28 -5.28
C VAL A 74 -0.19 -0.73 -6.50
N ALA A 75 -0.79 0.23 -7.20
CA ALA A 75 -0.16 0.84 -8.36
C ALA A 75 1.14 1.55 -8.00
N GLN A 76 1.14 2.29 -6.91
CA GLN A 76 2.33 3.00 -6.46
C GLN A 76 3.46 2.03 -6.11
N VAL A 77 3.13 0.99 -5.33
CA VAL A 77 4.12 0.00 -4.96
C VAL A 77 4.65 -0.73 -6.20
N THR A 78 3.76 -1.07 -7.11
CA THR A 78 4.16 -1.75 -8.35
C THR A 78 5.15 -0.90 -9.13
N ALA A 79 4.87 0.39 -9.30
CA ALA A 79 5.76 1.28 -10.02
C ALA A 79 7.14 1.33 -9.37
N LEU A 80 7.18 1.41 -8.04
CA LEU A 80 8.44 1.52 -7.32
C LEU A 80 9.22 0.21 -7.34
N VAL A 81 8.53 -0.93 -7.21
CA VAL A 81 9.18 -2.24 -7.24
C VAL A 81 9.79 -2.52 -8.61
N THR A 82 9.07 -2.16 -9.66
CA THR A 82 9.54 -2.43 -11.03
C THR A 82 10.50 -1.37 -11.52
N GLY A 83 10.66 -0.28 -10.80
CA GLY A 83 11.49 0.84 -11.27
C GLY A 83 10.86 1.59 -12.42
N ALA A 84 9.55 1.51 -12.59
CA ALA A 84 8.84 2.13 -13.71
C ALA A 84 8.50 3.59 -13.47
N THR A 85 8.94 4.18 -12.39
CA THR A 85 8.72 5.60 -12.14
C THR A 85 9.66 6.41 -13.03
N ALA A 86 9.07 7.24 -13.81
CA ALA A 86 9.86 8.09 -14.67
C ALA A 86 10.39 9.28 -13.88
#